data_e6ff2f833ef1d0c637bcf2b84e41899d
#
_entry.id   e6ff2f833ef1d0c637bcf2b84e41899d
#
_cell.length_a   1.000
_cell.length_b   1.000
_cell.length_c   1.000
_cell.angle_alpha   90.00
_cell.angle_beta   90.00
_cell.angle_gamma   90.00
#
_symmetry.space_group_name_H-M   'P 1'
#
loop_
_entity.id
_entity.type
_entity.pdbx_description
1 polymer ?
#
loop_
_entity_poly.entity_id
_entity_poly.type
_entity_poly.pdbx_seq_one_letter_code
_entity_poly.pdbx_strand_id
1 'polypeptide(L)'
;MNASSSPAASAPRSTLPLLALAVGAFGIGTTEFSPMGLLPVIAEGVHVTIPSAGMLISAYAIGVMVGAPVMTLLLARASRRTALMLLMGIFTIGNLLSAVAPDYTTLLLARLVTSLNHGAFFGIGSVVAASVVPRERQASAVATMFMGLTIANVGGVPAATWLGQMIGWRMSFVATAGLGLLAIAGLFAALPRGESGRMPDLRAELAVLTRPVVLGALATTVLGAGAMFTLYTYVAPTLAQLTHATPGFVTAMLVLIGVGFSIGNVAGGRLADRSLDGSLIAFLLLLIVVMLAFPMLAATHVGAALALLVWGIATFAVVPPLQMRVMRAASEAPGLASSVNVGAFNLGNALGAAAGGAAISSGLGYSAVPMVGAGIAVLGLLLVLSQLRRRPRALAC
;
A
#
# COMPACT_ATOMS: atom_id res chain seq x y z
N MET A 1 8.21 -0.27 -61.60
CA MET A 1 8.20 0.41 -60.29
C MET A 1 7.18 -0.33 -59.39
N ASN A 2 7.64 -1.36 -58.67
CA ASN A 2 6.83 -2.11 -57.74
C ASN A 2 7.14 -1.58 -56.35
N ALA A 3 6.24 -0.80 -55.77
CA ALA A 3 6.29 -0.41 -54.36
C ALA A 3 5.87 -1.61 -53.51
N SER A 4 6.87 -2.26 -52.87
CA SER A 4 6.62 -3.28 -51.89
C SER A 4 6.03 -2.61 -50.61
N SER A 5 4.73 -2.77 -50.41
CA SER A 5 4.07 -2.45 -49.15
C SER A 5 4.59 -3.38 -48.06
N SER A 6 5.48 -2.87 -47.20
CA SER A 6 5.82 -3.53 -45.91
C SER A 6 4.52 -3.70 -45.12
N PRO A 7 4.24 -4.92 -44.58
CA PRO A 7 3.12 -5.11 -43.68
C PRO A 7 3.36 -4.28 -42.41
N ALA A 8 2.41 -3.42 -42.12
CA ALA A 8 2.37 -2.69 -40.84
C ALA A 8 2.49 -3.69 -39.69
N ALA A 9 3.60 -3.61 -38.96
CA ALA A 9 3.78 -4.39 -37.75
C ALA A 9 2.61 -4.11 -36.80
N SER A 10 1.80 -5.13 -36.57
CA SER A 10 0.69 -5.07 -35.60
C SER A 10 1.29 -4.61 -34.26
N ALA A 11 0.78 -3.47 -33.75
CA ALA A 11 1.16 -2.96 -32.44
C ALA A 11 1.04 -4.11 -31.43
N PRO A 12 2.07 -4.40 -30.63
CA PRO A 12 2.02 -5.47 -29.65
C PRO A 12 0.80 -5.24 -28.73
N ARG A 13 0.04 -6.30 -28.46
CA ARG A 13 -1.10 -6.29 -27.55
C ARG A 13 -0.61 -5.98 -26.11
N SER A 14 -0.36 -4.70 -25.84
CA SER A 14 0.13 -4.21 -24.54
C SER A 14 -0.86 -4.40 -23.40
N THR A 15 -2.12 -4.63 -23.72
CA THR A 15 -3.21 -4.73 -22.75
C THR A 15 -3.08 -5.96 -21.84
N LEU A 16 -2.72 -7.12 -22.40
CA LEU A 16 -2.67 -8.37 -21.64
C LEU A 16 -1.56 -8.38 -20.55
N PRO A 17 -0.32 -7.94 -20.83
CA PRO A 17 0.70 -7.76 -19.78
C PRO A 17 0.28 -6.82 -18.66
N LEU A 18 -0.35 -5.70 -19.00
CA LEU A 18 -0.81 -4.73 -18.00
C LEU A 18 -1.94 -5.28 -17.12
N LEU A 19 -2.88 -6.04 -17.71
CA LEU A 19 -3.93 -6.72 -16.96
C LEU A 19 -3.37 -7.79 -16.03
N ALA A 20 -2.40 -8.59 -16.49
CA ALA A 20 -1.74 -9.60 -15.65
C ALA A 20 -1.03 -8.96 -14.43
N LEU A 21 -0.33 -7.83 -14.64
CA LEU A 21 0.27 -7.05 -13.58
C LEU A 21 -0.79 -6.47 -12.62
N ALA A 22 -1.90 -5.96 -13.16
CA ALA A 22 -3.00 -5.41 -12.36
C ALA A 22 -3.68 -6.49 -11.50
N VAL A 23 -3.84 -7.72 -12.01
CA VAL A 23 -4.35 -8.86 -11.22
C VAL A 23 -3.41 -9.22 -10.08
N GLY A 24 -2.09 -9.22 -10.31
CA GLY A 24 -1.10 -9.40 -9.25
C GLY A 24 -1.18 -8.28 -8.19
N ALA A 25 -1.26 -7.03 -8.63
CA ALA A 25 -1.42 -5.88 -7.74
C ALA A 25 -2.74 -5.92 -6.95
N PHE A 26 -3.84 -6.39 -7.57
CA PHE A 26 -5.13 -6.62 -6.91
C PHE A 26 -5.01 -7.69 -5.82
N GLY A 27 -4.38 -8.83 -6.11
CA GLY A 27 -4.14 -9.88 -5.12
C GLY A 27 -3.31 -9.39 -3.94
N ILE A 28 -2.21 -8.66 -4.21
CA ILE A 28 -1.33 -8.09 -3.19
C ILE A 28 -2.09 -7.09 -2.31
N GLY A 29 -2.84 -6.16 -2.91
CA GLY A 29 -3.65 -5.21 -2.15
C GLY A 29 -4.72 -5.89 -1.30
N THR A 30 -5.37 -6.93 -1.84
CA THR A 30 -6.37 -7.69 -1.10
C THR A 30 -5.75 -8.37 0.13
N THR A 31 -4.60 -9.06 -0.01
CA THR A 31 -3.94 -9.74 1.12
C THR A 31 -3.34 -8.75 2.13
N GLU A 32 -2.93 -7.57 1.69
CA GLU A 32 -2.38 -6.53 2.58
C GLU A 32 -3.45 -5.98 3.50
N PHE A 33 -4.61 -5.61 2.95
CA PHE A 33 -5.60 -4.82 3.67
C PHE A 33 -6.77 -5.62 4.24
N SER A 34 -7.09 -6.82 3.73
CA SER A 34 -8.21 -7.64 4.25
C SER A 34 -8.08 -8.03 5.73
N PRO A 35 -6.88 -8.27 6.31
CA PRO A 35 -6.77 -8.55 7.73
C PRO A 35 -7.30 -7.43 8.64
N MET A 36 -7.29 -6.17 8.17
CA MET A 36 -7.81 -5.03 8.94
C MET A 36 -9.33 -5.13 9.17
N GLY A 37 -10.07 -5.66 8.17
CA GLY A 37 -11.51 -5.94 8.29
C GLY A 37 -11.81 -7.24 9.04
N LEU A 38 -10.84 -8.15 9.14
CA LEU A 38 -10.98 -9.46 9.77
C LEU A 38 -10.31 -9.56 11.14
N LEU A 39 -9.74 -8.47 11.65
CA LEU A 39 -8.90 -8.49 12.84
C LEU A 39 -9.57 -9.15 14.06
N PRO A 40 -10.84 -8.87 14.41
CA PRO A 40 -11.50 -9.55 15.52
C PRO A 40 -11.64 -11.07 15.31
N VAL A 41 -12.04 -11.49 14.09
CA VAL A 41 -12.25 -12.90 13.76
C VAL A 41 -10.93 -13.69 13.73
N ILE A 42 -9.84 -13.05 13.28
CA ILE A 42 -8.50 -13.62 13.31
C ILE A 42 -8.04 -13.76 14.77
N ALA A 43 -8.17 -12.69 15.59
CA ALA A 43 -7.77 -12.68 16.98
C ALA A 43 -8.43 -13.82 17.79
N GLU A 44 -9.74 -13.99 17.61
CA GLU A 44 -10.51 -15.10 18.19
C GLU A 44 -10.02 -16.46 17.68
N GLY A 45 -9.84 -16.59 16.36
CA GLY A 45 -9.49 -17.87 15.73
C GLY A 45 -8.08 -18.38 16.01
N VAL A 46 -7.15 -17.52 16.49
CA VAL A 46 -5.80 -17.89 16.95
C VAL A 46 -5.57 -17.60 18.44
N HIS A 47 -6.65 -17.33 19.19
CA HIS A 47 -6.68 -17.16 20.66
C HIS A 47 -5.71 -16.07 21.18
N VAL A 48 -5.69 -14.90 20.54
CA VAL A 48 -4.87 -13.76 20.97
C VAL A 48 -5.72 -12.50 21.15
N THR A 49 -5.14 -11.48 21.78
CA THR A 49 -5.79 -10.17 21.89
C THR A 49 -5.81 -9.45 20.52
N ILE A 50 -6.74 -8.52 20.33
CA ILE A 50 -6.81 -7.70 19.12
C ILE A 50 -5.51 -6.93 18.86
N PRO A 51 -4.84 -6.31 19.87
CA PRO A 51 -3.53 -5.71 19.68
C PRO A 51 -2.46 -6.68 19.19
N SER A 52 -2.43 -7.91 19.74
CA SER A 52 -1.51 -8.95 19.26
C SER A 52 -1.82 -9.36 17.81
N ALA A 53 -3.09 -9.51 17.44
CA ALA A 53 -3.47 -9.76 16.06
C ALA A 53 -3.05 -8.59 15.12
N GLY A 54 -3.11 -7.33 15.60
CA GLY A 54 -2.62 -6.16 14.87
C GLY A 54 -1.13 -6.23 14.52
N MET A 55 -0.31 -6.94 15.31
CA MET A 55 1.11 -7.17 14.99
C MET A 55 1.33 -8.01 13.74
N LEU A 56 0.33 -8.78 13.27
CA LEU A 56 0.38 -9.47 11.97
C LEU A 56 0.50 -8.48 10.80
N ILE A 57 -0.10 -7.31 10.94
CA ILE A 57 -0.05 -6.22 9.96
C ILE A 57 1.33 -5.56 10.02
N SER A 58 1.83 -5.27 11.23
CA SER A 58 3.17 -4.71 11.43
C SER A 58 4.26 -5.66 10.89
N ALA A 59 4.15 -6.96 11.16
CA ALA A 59 5.09 -7.97 10.67
C ALA A 59 5.10 -8.03 9.13
N TYR A 60 3.93 -8.00 8.51
CA TYR A 60 3.82 -7.94 7.05
C TYR A 60 4.52 -6.69 6.51
N ALA A 61 4.24 -5.53 7.07
CA ALA A 61 4.81 -4.26 6.63
C ALA A 61 6.34 -4.19 6.81
N ILE A 62 6.87 -4.70 7.93
CA ILE A 62 8.32 -4.85 8.15
C ILE A 62 8.92 -5.81 7.12
N GLY A 63 8.24 -6.92 6.85
CA GLY A 63 8.64 -7.87 5.84
C GLY A 63 8.67 -7.27 4.43
N VAL A 64 7.73 -6.39 4.08
CA VAL A 64 7.77 -5.62 2.81
C VAL A 64 8.97 -4.67 2.81
N MET A 65 9.19 -3.93 3.90
CA MET A 65 10.29 -2.96 4.01
C MET A 65 11.66 -3.61 3.78
N VAL A 66 11.90 -4.77 4.39
CA VAL A 66 13.16 -5.52 4.26
C VAL A 66 13.16 -6.34 2.98
N GLY A 67 12.05 -6.97 2.65
CA GLY A 67 11.91 -7.88 1.51
C GLY A 67 12.05 -7.19 0.16
N ALA A 68 11.58 -5.94 0.02
CA ALA A 68 11.63 -5.22 -1.25
C ALA A 68 13.06 -5.09 -1.81
N PRO A 69 14.04 -4.53 -1.12
CA PRO A 69 15.42 -4.47 -1.62
C PRO A 69 16.05 -5.86 -1.75
N VAL A 70 15.84 -6.75 -0.77
CA VAL A 70 16.44 -8.10 -0.75
C VAL A 70 15.97 -8.91 -1.96
N MET A 71 14.65 -8.98 -2.19
CA MET A 71 14.09 -9.76 -3.31
C MET A 71 14.42 -9.15 -4.66
N THR A 72 14.47 -7.81 -4.76
CA THR A 72 14.88 -7.13 -5.98
C THR A 72 16.33 -7.50 -6.35
N LEU A 73 17.23 -7.55 -5.38
CA LEU A 73 18.63 -7.96 -5.56
C LEU A 73 18.76 -9.45 -5.92
N LEU A 74 18.09 -10.32 -5.18
CA LEU A 74 18.12 -11.76 -5.42
C LEU A 74 17.63 -12.13 -6.82
N LEU A 75 16.60 -11.41 -7.30
CA LEU A 75 15.97 -11.65 -8.60
C LEU A 75 16.58 -10.82 -9.75
N ALA A 76 17.60 -9.99 -9.48
CA ALA A 76 18.19 -9.10 -10.48
C ALA A 76 18.73 -9.82 -11.73
N ARG A 77 19.17 -11.07 -11.57
CA ARG A 77 19.67 -11.92 -12.67
C ARG A 77 18.56 -12.70 -13.40
N ALA A 78 17.38 -12.82 -12.81
CA ALA A 78 16.27 -13.52 -13.42
C ALA A 78 15.63 -12.67 -14.54
N SER A 79 15.03 -13.34 -15.54
CA SER A 79 14.18 -12.61 -16.48
C SER A 79 13.01 -11.96 -15.73
N ARG A 80 12.54 -10.79 -16.19
CA ARG A 80 11.42 -10.07 -15.54
C ARG A 80 10.17 -10.93 -15.37
N ARG A 81 9.87 -11.78 -16.38
CA ARG A 81 8.78 -12.76 -16.32
C ARG A 81 9.01 -13.75 -15.19
N THR A 82 10.17 -14.37 -15.12
CA THR A 82 10.52 -15.37 -14.09
C THR A 82 10.48 -14.73 -12.70
N ALA A 83 11.05 -13.54 -12.55
CA ALA A 83 11.04 -12.81 -11.28
C ALA A 83 9.60 -12.54 -10.78
N LEU A 84 8.72 -12.00 -11.64
CA LEU A 84 7.33 -11.72 -11.27
C LEU A 84 6.55 -12.99 -10.94
N MET A 85 6.76 -14.09 -11.69
CA MET A 85 6.13 -15.38 -11.42
C MET A 85 6.62 -15.99 -10.09
N LEU A 86 7.91 -15.92 -9.79
CA LEU A 86 8.46 -16.37 -8.50
C LEU A 86 7.89 -15.55 -7.33
N LEU A 87 7.80 -14.24 -7.49
CA LEU A 87 7.19 -13.36 -6.49
C LEU A 87 5.72 -13.72 -6.24
N MET A 88 4.94 -13.96 -7.30
CA MET A 88 3.56 -14.43 -7.15
C MET A 88 3.47 -15.86 -6.62
N GLY A 89 4.48 -16.71 -6.84
CA GLY A 89 4.62 -18.02 -6.20
C GLY A 89 4.79 -17.89 -4.67
N ILE A 90 5.69 -17.01 -4.22
CA ILE A 90 5.88 -16.69 -2.79
C ILE A 90 4.57 -16.15 -2.20
N PHE A 91 3.88 -15.24 -2.90
CA PHE A 91 2.58 -14.73 -2.52
C PHE A 91 1.55 -15.85 -2.31
N THR A 92 1.44 -16.76 -3.28
CA THR A 92 0.49 -17.87 -3.24
C THR A 92 0.79 -18.82 -2.07
N ILE A 93 2.05 -19.24 -1.94
CA ILE A 93 2.49 -20.12 -0.84
C ILE A 93 2.25 -19.46 0.51
N GLY A 94 2.63 -18.18 0.67
CA GLY A 94 2.44 -17.46 1.93
C GLY A 94 0.97 -17.31 2.34
N ASN A 95 0.06 -17.10 1.38
CA ASN A 95 -1.38 -17.08 1.65
C ASN A 95 -1.93 -18.47 1.98
N LEU A 96 -1.48 -19.54 1.32
CA LEU A 96 -1.85 -20.92 1.68
C LEU A 96 -1.34 -21.30 3.07
N LEU A 97 -0.10 -20.93 3.42
CA LEU A 97 0.43 -21.12 4.78
C LEU A 97 -0.41 -20.36 5.81
N SER A 98 -0.84 -19.13 5.48
CA SER A 98 -1.74 -18.35 6.34
C SER A 98 -3.10 -19.04 6.52
N ALA A 99 -3.64 -19.65 5.47
CA ALA A 99 -4.91 -20.35 5.51
C ALA A 99 -4.88 -21.61 6.41
N VAL A 100 -3.76 -22.32 6.45
CA VAL A 100 -3.61 -23.56 7.25
C VAL A 100 -2.93 -23.32 8.60
N ALA A 101 -2.61 -22.08 8.96
CA ALA A 101 -1.92 -21.74 10.20
C ALA A 101 -2.74 -22.20 11.42
N PRO A 102 -2.20 -23.09 12.30
CA PRO A 102 -2.91 -23.57 13.47
C PRO A 102 -2.92 -22.55 14.62
N ASP A 103 -1.92 -21.69 14.67
CA ASP A 103 -1.66 -20.75 15.76
C ASP A 103 -1.15 -19.40 15.26
N TYR A 104 -1.03 -18.44 16.18
CA TYR A 104 -0.56 -17.08 15.92
C TYR A 104 0.86 -17.03 15.35
N THR A 105 1.79 -17.82 15.88
CA THR A 105 3.20 -17.77 15.45
C THR A 105 3.35 -18.25 14.01
N THR A 106 2.69 -19.36 13.68
CA THR A 106 2.67 -19.87 12.30
C THR A 106 2.04 -18.87 11.33
N LEU A 107 0.94 -18.23 11.75
CA LEU A 107 0.31 -17.19 10.95
C LEU A 107 1.24 -15.97 10.76
N LEU A 108 1.94 -15.55 11.80
CA LEU A 108 2.92 -14.46 11.74
C LEU A 108 4.03 -14.75 10.73
N LEU A 109 4.62 -15.96 10.80
CA LEU A 109 5.66 -16.40 9.87
C LEU A 109 5.14 -16.48 8.42
N ALA A 110 3.93 -16.99 8.24
CA ALA A 110 3.28 -17.04 6.93
C ALA A 110 3.07 -15.64 6.34
N ARG A 111 2.70 -14.66 7.16
CA ARG A 111 2.57 -13.25 6.78
C ARG A 111 3.92 -12.62 6.39
N LEU A 112 4.99 -12.95 7.11
CA LEU A 112 6.35 -12.53 6.75
C LEU A 112 6.76 -13.12 5.39
N VAL A 113 6.52 -14.41 5.15
CA VAL A 113 6.79 -15.03 3.83
C VAL A 113 5.99 -14.32 2.73
N THR A 114 4.69 -14.09 2.96
CA THR A 114 3.84 -13.41 1.97
C THR A 114 4.36 -12.03 1.63
N SER A 115 4.85 -11.27 2.61
CA SER A 115 5.30 -9.89 2.43
C SER A 115 6.52 -9.72 1.52
N LEU A 116 7.36 -10.75 1.40
CA LEU A 116 8.58 -10.71 0.58
C LEU A 116 8.32 -10.40 -0.91
N ASN A 117 7.13 -10.77 -1.41
CA ASN A 117 6.78 -10.50 -2.80
C ASN A 117 6.48 -9.03 -3.10
N HIS A 118 5.90 -8.30 -2.13
CA HIS A 118 5.15 -7.05 -2.35
C HIS A 118 5.99 -5.97 -3.03
N GLY A 119 7.04 -5.48 -2.36
CA GLY A 119 7.81 -4.33 -2.86
C GLY A 119 8.57 -4.64 -4.16
N ALA A 120 9.12 -5.85 -4.29
CA ALA A 120 9.80 -6.28 -5.50
C ALA A 120 8.83 -6.47 -6.68
N PHE A 121 7.59 -6.96 -6.43
CA PHE A 121 6.58 -7.06 -7.47
C PHE A 121 6.22 -5.70 -8.05
N PHE A 122 5.97 -4.71 -7.20
CA PHE A 122 5.65 -3.34 -7.66
C PHE A 122 6.85 -2.69 -8.36
N GLY A 123 8.07 -2.89 -7.87
CA GLY A 123 9.29 -2.37 -8.50
C GLY A 123 9.53 -2.95 -9.90
N ILE A 124 9.65 -4.26 -10.01
CA ILE A 124 9.89 -4.97 -11.29
C ILE A 124 8.68 -4.80 -12.23
N GLY A 125 7.47 -4.90 -11.71
CA GLY A 125 6.23 -4.75 -12.46
C GLY A 125 6.09 -3.38 -13.10
N SER A 126 6.47 -2.30 -12.41
CA SER A 126 6.46 -0.94 -12.96
C SER A 126 7.41 -0.80 -14.16
N VAL A 127 8.59 -1.40 -14.08
CA VAL A 127 9.55 -1.42 -15.21
C VAL A 127 8.97 -2.21 -16.38
N VAL A 128 8.33 -3.36 -16.12
CA VAL A 128 7.66 -4.16 -17.17
C VAL A 128 6.50 -3.38 -17.78
N ALA A 129 5.64 -2.78 -16.97
CA ALA A 129 4.52 -1.97 -17.44
C ALA A 129 4.99 -0.84 -18.38
N ALA A 130 6.04 -0.11 -17.98
CA ALA A 130 6.63 0.94 -18.79
C ALA A 130 7.27 0.42 -20.09
N SER A 131 7.80 -0.82 -20.09
CA SER A 131 8.53 -1.40 -21.24
C SER A 131 7.63 -1.94 -22.35
N VAL A 132 6.34 -2.21 -22.06
CA VAL A 132 5.41 -2.80 -23.04
C VAL A 132 4.57 -1.75 -23.79
N VAL A 133 4.84 -0.46 -23.57
CA VAL A 133 4.15 0.67 -24.19
C VAL A 133 5.15 1.71 -24.70
N PRO A 134 4.76 2.58 -25.69
CA PRO A 134 5.54 3.73 -26.10
C PRO A 134 5.83 4.70 -24.94
N ARG A 135 6.91 5.48 -25.06
CA ARG A 135 7.38 6.41 -24.00
C ARG A 135 6.29 7.36 -23.51
N GLU A 136 5.43 7.83 -24.40
CA GLU A 136 4.34 8.78 -24.12
C GLU A 136 3.23 8.17 -23.26
N ARG A 137 3.18 6.85 -23.11
CA ARG A 137 2.17 6.12 -22.34
C ARG A 137 2.70 5.36 -21.11
N GLN A 138 3.97 5.52 -20.80
CA GLN A 138 4.61 4.77 -19.71
C GLN A 138 3.97 5.05 -18.35
N ALA A 139 3.66 6.31 -18.05
CA ALA A 139 2.99 6.67 -16.80
C ALA A 139 1.59 6.06 -16.71
N SER A 140 0.81 6.09 -17.79
CA SER A 140 -0.51 5.43 -17.86
C SER A 140 -0.44 3.92 -17.70
N ALA A 141 0.60 3.28 -18.24
CA ALA A 141 0.79 1.84 -18.10
C ALA A 141 1.10 1.45 -16.65
N VAL A 142 1.97 2.19 -15.99
CA VAL A 142 2.25 2.03 -14.55
C VAL A 142 0.98 2.28 -13.72
N ALA A 143 0.23 3.34 -14.03
CA ALA A 143 -1.04 3.62 -13.37
C ALA A 143 -2.06 2.49 -13.56
N THR A 144 -2.09 1.83 -14.73
CA THR A 144 -2.97 0.68 -14.98
C THR A 144 -2.60 -0.51 -14.08
N MET A 145 -1.32 -0.76 -13.84
CA MET A 145 -0.90 -1.78 -12.87
C MET A 145 -1.35 -1.41 -11.45
N PHE A 146 -1.12 -0.16 -11.01
CA PHE A 146 -1.54 0.30 -9.69
C PHE A 146 -3.08 0.40 -9.52
N MET A 147 -3.84 0.48 -10.62
CA MET A 147 -5.30 0.40 -10.57
C MET A 147 -5.77 -0.92 -9.93
N GLY A 148 -5.01 -2.02 -10.09
CA GLY A 148 -5.27 -3.26 -9.37
C GLY A 148 -5.34 -3.06 -7.86
N LEU A 149 -4.39 -2.31 -7.28
CA LEU A 149 -4.38 -1.98 -5.85
C LEU A 149 -5.60 -1.13 -5.43
N THR A 150 -5.99 -0.14 -6.24
CA THR A 150 -7.17 0.69 -5.98
C THR A 150 -8.46 -0.15 -6.03
N ILE A 151 -8.60 -1.01 -7.03
CA ILE A 151 -9.75 -1.92 -7.16
C ILE A 151 -9.77 -2.92 -5.99
N ALA A 152 -8.59 -3.37 -5.50
CA ALA A 152 -8.51 -4.21 -4.31
C ALA A 152 -9.14 -3.53 -3.10
N ASN A 153 -8.87 -2.25 -2.87
CA ASN A 153 -9.45 -1.50 -1.76
C ASN A 153 -10.98 -1.30 -1.89
N VAL A 154 -11.48 -1.14 -3.13
CA VAL A 154 -12.93 -0.94 -3.37
C VAL A 154 -13.71 -2.24 -3.33
N GLY A 155 -13.15 -3.33 -3.86
CA GLY A 155 -13.86 -4.60 -4.05
C GLY A 155 -13.18 -5.80 -3.38
N GLY A 156 -11.86 -5.96 -3.53
CA GLY A 156 -11.12 -7.12 -3.06
C GLY A 156 -11.11 -7.26 -1.54
N VAL A 157 -10.82 -6.17 -0.84
CA VAL A 157 -10.76 -6.12 0.63
C VAL A 157 -12.15 -6.35 1.24
N PRO A 158 -13.22 -5.64 0.81
CA PRO A 158 -14.56 -5.91 1.30
C PRO A 158 -15.04 -7.34 1.01
N ALA A 159 -14.78 -7.85 -0.20
CA ALA A 159 -15.15 -9.22 -0.57
C ALA A 159 -14.42 -10.27 0.30
N ALA A 160 -13.11 -10.11 0.52
CA ALA A 160 -12.33 -10.99 1.39
C ALA A 160 -12.78 -10.89 2.85
N THR A 161 -13.13 -9.68 3.32
CA THR A 161 -13.65 -9.44 4.66
C THR A 161 -15.01 -10.13 4.83
N TRP A 162 -15.94 -9.94 3.90
CA TRP A 162 -17.24 -10.60 3.90
C TRP A 162 -17.10 -12.12 3.89
N LEU A 163 -16.27 -12.66 2.99
CA LEU A 163 -16.00 -14.09 2.91
C LEU A 163 -15.48 -14.63 4.24
N GLY A 164 -14.51 -13.95 4.86
CA GLY A 164 -13.93 -14.37 6.12
C GLY A 164 -14.88 -14.28 7.32
N GLN A 165 -15.82 -13.36 7.30
CA GLN A 165 -16.87 -13.25 8.31
C GLN A 165 -17.93 -14.33 8.16
N MET A 166 -18.26 -14.75 6.93
CA MET A 166 -19.32 -15.73 6.66
C MET A 166 -18.86 -17.18 6.81
N ILE A 167 -17.69 -17.54 6.33
CA ILE A 167 -17.21 -18.93 6.26
C ILE A 167 -15.84 -19.14 6.92
N GLY A 168 -15.33 -18.11 7.60
CA GLY A 168 -14.09 -18.16 8.36
C GLY A 168 -12.92 -17.47 7.67
N TRP A 169 -12.10 -16.78 8.46
CA TRP A 169 -10.98 -15.94 8.00
C TRP A 169 -9.94 -16.69 7.15
N ARG A 170 -9.78 -18.00 7.38
CA ARG A 170 -8.88 -18.86 6.60
C ARG A 170 -9.25 -18.91 5.12
N MET A 171 -10.54 -18.89 4.80
CA MET A 171 -11.04 -18.93 3.42
C MET A 171 -10.73 -17.64 2.65
N SER A 172 -10.58 -16.50 3.33
CA SER A 172 -10.09 -15.28 2.69
C SER A 172 -8.66 -15.44 2.16
N PHE A 173 -7.79 -16.12 2.91
CA PHE A 173 -6.43 -16.42 2.46
C PHE A 173 -6.41 -17.45 1.33
N VAL A 174 -7.29 -18.47 1.36
CA VAL A 174 -7.44 -19.42 0.23
C VAL A 174 -7.87 -18.69 -1.05
N ALA A 175 -8.88 -17.82 -0.96
CA ALA A 175 -9.35 -17.03 -2.10
C ALA A 175 -8.24 -16.13 -2.64
N THR A 176 -7.47 -15.50 -1.75
CA THR A 176 -6.35 -14.63 -2.11
C THR A 176 -5.20 -15.44 -2.75
N ALA A 177 -4.93 -16.66 -2.29
CA ALA A 177 -3.99 -17.57 -2.94
C ALA A 177 -4.45 -17.93 -4.37
N GLY A 178 -5.75 -18.10 -4.58
CA GLY A 178 -6.35 -18.28 -5.91
C GLY A 178 -6.07 -17.09 -6.85
N LEU A 179 -6.13 -15.87 -6.34
CA LEU A 179 -5.72 -14.67 -7.11
C LEU A 179 -4.24 -14.73 -7.50
N GLY A 180 -3.38 -15.26 -6.63
CA GLY A 180 -1.97 -15.48 -6.92
C GLY A 180 -1.77 -16.44 -8.09
N LEU A 181 -2.50 -17.56 -8.12
CA LEU A 181 -2.46 -18.51 -9.25
C LEU A 181 -2.97 -17.88 -10.54
N LEU A 182 -4.04 -17.09 -10.49
CA LEU A 182 -4.52 -16.33 -11.65
C LEU A 182 -3.49 -15.33 -12.16
N ALA A 183 -2.80 -14.63 -11.27
CA ALA A 183 -1.73 -13.72 -11.63
C ALA A 183 -0.55 -14.46 -12.30
N ILE A 184 -0.13 -15.61 -11.75
CA ILE A 184 0.93 -16.45 -12.36
C ILE A 184 0.52 -16.89 -13.76
N ALA A 185 -0.70 -17.41 -13.93
CA ALA A 185 -1.22 -17.82 -15.22
C ALA A 185 -1.26 -16.66 -16.22
N GLY A 186 -1.75 -15.50 -15.78
CA GLY A 186 -1.77 -14.27 -16.59
C GLY A 186 -0.36 -13.81 -17.00
N LEU A 187 0.59 -13.76 -16.08
CA LEU A 187 1.99 -13.40 -16.35
C LEU A 187 2.67 -14.41 -17.29
N PHE A 188 2.38 -15.70 -17.08
CA PHE A 188 2.89 -16.76 -17.96
C PHE A 188 2.39 -16.60 -19.40
N ALA A 189 1.12 -16.30 -19.61
CA ALA A 189 0.51 -16.14 -20.92
C ALA A 189 0.87 -14.81 -21.58
N ALA A 190 1.02 -13.72 -20.77
CA ALA A 190 1.12 -12.37 -21.28
C ALA A 190 2.57 -11.89 -21.52
N LEU A 191 3.54 -12.38 -20.72
CA LEU A 191 4.90 -11.89 -20.79
C LEU A 191 5.80 -12.83 -21.63
N PRO A 192 6.56 -12.28 -22.59
CA PRO A 192 7.53 -13.09 -23.34
C PRO A 192 8.68 -13.55 -22.44
N ARG A 193 9.38 -14.60 -22.85
CA ARG A 193 10.66 -15.00 -22.26
C ARG A 193 11.69 -13.94 -22.61
N GLY A 194 11.93 -13.00 -21.71
CA GLY A 194 12.88 -11.91 -21.90
C GLY A 194 14.30 -12.25 -21.46
N GLU A 195 15.25 -11.43 -21.87
CA GLU A 195 16.64 -11.50 -21.42
C GLU A 195 16.80 -11.05 -19.97
N SER A 196 17.89 -11.50 -19.33
CA SER A 196 18.25 -11.13 -17.96
C SER A 196 18.56 -9.63 -17.85
N GLY A 197 18.19 -9.01 -16.74
CA GLY A 197 18.41 -7.59 -16.51
C GLY A 197 19.89 -7.22 -16.28
N ARG A 198 20.26 -5.97 -16.58
CA ARG A 198 21.58 -5.40 -16.27
C ARG A 198 21.56 -4.90 -14.81
N MET A 199 22.63 -5.21 -14.05
CA MET A 199 22.73 -4.74 -12.67
C MET A 199 22.90 -3.21 -12.61
N PRO A 200 22.09 -2.49 -11.80
CA PRO A 200 22.33 -1.07 -11.52
C PRO A 200 23.58 -0.88 -10.64
N ASP A 201 24.22 0.27 -10.73
CA ASP A 201 25.30 0.64 -9.79
C ASP A 201 24.70 0.99 -8.42
N LEU A 202 24.60 -0.03 -7.57
CA LEU A 202 23.99 0.06 -6.24
C LEU A 202 24.71 1.06 -5.32
N ARG A 203 26.03 1.23 -5.47
CA ARG A 203 26.79 2.15 -4.58
C ARG A 203 26.42 3.59 -4.86
N ALA A 204 26.37 3.98 -6.13
CA ALA A 204 25.97 5.32 -6.54
C ALA A 204 24.53 5.61 -6.16
N GLU A 205 23.60 4.67 -6.39
CA GLU A 205 22.19 4.83 -6.07
C GLU A 205 21.95 4.92 -4.56
N LEU A 206 22.61 4.09 -3.74
CA LEU A 206 22.52 4.12 -2.27
C LEU A 206 23.05 5.42 -1.68
N ALA A 207 24.11 6.01 -2.25
CA ALA A 207 24.65 7.29 -1.76
C ALA A 207 23.63 8.44 -1.85
N VAL A 208 22.73 8.43 -2.82
CA VAL A 208 21.67 9.43 -2.93
C VAL A 208 20.68 9.33 -1.78
N LEU A 209 20.37 8.11 -1.31
CA LEU A 209 19.42 7.88 -0.23
C LEU A 209 19.89 8.40 1.14
N THR A 210 21.20 8.54 1.34
CA THR A 210 21.76 9.03 2.62
C THR A 210 21.70 10.58 2.74
N ARG A 211 21.28 11.28 1.69
CA ARG A 211 21.18 12.74 1.72
C ARG A 211 20.09 13.19 2.71
N PRO A 212 20.36 14.22 3.56
CA PRO A 212 19.39 14.67 4.57
C PRO A 212 18.02 15.07 4.00
N VAL A 213 18.00 15.63 2.78
CA VAL A 213 16.75 16.02 2.09
C VAL A 213 15.90 14.79 1.74
N VAL A 214 16.54 13.71 1.28
CA VAL A 214 15.88 12.44 0.94
C VAL A 214 15.38 11.75 2.21
N LEU A 215 16.24 11.65 3.23
CA LEU A 215 15.85 11.08 4.53
C LEU A 215 14.69 11.83 5.17
N GLY A 216 14.69 13.18 5.08
CA GLY A 216 13.59 14.00 5.56
C GLY A 216 12.29 13.77 4.80
N ALA A 217 12.35 13.57 3.47
CA ALA A 217 11.17 13.24 2.67
C ALA A 217 10.63 11.85 3.02
N LEU A 218 11.50 10.83 3.17
CA LEU A 218 11.14 9.48 3.60
C LEU A 218 10.53 9.48 5.01
N ALA A 219 11.10 10.23 5.96
CA ALA A 219 10.55 10.37 7.31
C ALA A 219 9.13 10.98 7.28
N THR A 220 8.87 11.93 6.37
CA THR A 220 7.52 12.48 6.18
C THR A 220 6.55 11.40 5.68
N THR A 221 7.01 10.51 4.78
CA THR A 221 6.21 9.36 4.32
C THR A 221 5.90 8.40 5.46
N VAL A 222 6.90 8.07 6.30
CA VAL A 222 6.71 7.21 7.49
C VAL A 222 5.63 7.79 8.40
N LEU A 223 5.67 9.08 8.71
CA LEU A 223 4.70 9.73 9.59
C LEU A 223 3.30 9.82 8.94
N GLY A 224 3.21 10.14 7.65
CA GLY A 224 1.95 10.17 6.93
C GLY A 224 1.26 8.80 6.87
N ALA A 225 2.01 7.76 6.53
CA ALA A 225 1.54 6.38 6.53
C ALA A 225 1.21 5.89 7.95
N GLY A 226 2.04 6.22 8.94
CA GLY A 226 1.81 5.86 10.35
C GLY A 226 0.49 6.41 10.86
N ALA A 227 0.18 7.67 10.57
CA ALA A 227 -1.10 8.27 10.92
C ALA A 227 -2.29 7.53 10.30
N MET A 228 -2.18 7.16 9.03
CA MET A 228 -3.20 6.37 8.34
C MET A 228 -3.41 5.00 8.99
N PHE A 229 -2.33 4.24 9.16
CA PHE A 229 -2.42 2.84 9.58
C PHE A 229 -2.74 2.66 11.07
N THR A 230 -2.58 3.69 11.91
CA THR A 230 -3.07 3.68 13.29
C THR A 230 -4.57 3.40 13.34
N LEU A 231 -5.39 4.08 12.54
CA LEU A 231 -6.83 3.86 12.49
C LEU A 231 -7.20 2.68 11.58
N TYR A 232 -6.58 2.58 10.40
CA TYR A 232 -6.96 1.56 9.43
C TYR A 232 -6.78 0.14 9.97
N THR A 233 -5.68 -0.12 10.68
CA THR A 233 -5.41 -1.43 11.30
C THR A 233 -6.51 -1.89 12.23
N TYR A 234 -7.09 -0.96 12.99
CA TYR A 234 -8.10 -1.25 14.00
C TYR A 234 -9.50 -0.74 13.63
N VAL A 235 -9.76 -0.49 12.34
CA VAL A 235 -11.05 0.09 11.91
C VAL A 235 -12.24 -0.80 12.29
N ALA A 236 -12.13 -2.12 12.09
CA ALA A 236 -13.20 -3.05 12.41
C ALA A 236 -13.54 -3.09 13.91
N PRO A 237 -12.58 -3.33 14.84
CA PRO A 237 -12.87 -3.31 16.26
C PRO A 237 -13.24 -1.90 16.77
N THR A 238 -12.71 -0.83 16.19
CA THR A 238 -13.08 0.54 16.57
C THR A 238 -14.55 0.81 16.25
N LEU A 239 -15.03 0.42 15.06
CA LEU A 239 -16.44 0.53 14.70
C LEU A 239 -17.34 -0.37 15.56
N ALA A 240 -16.89 -1.60 15.87
CA ALA A 240 -17.64 -2.50 16.75
C ALA A 240 -17.83 -1.89 18.14
N GLN A 241 -16.83 -1.22 18.68
CA GLN A 241 -16.86 -0.63 20.03
C GLN A 241 -17.56 0.73 20.09
N LEU A 242 -17.27 1.63 19.15
CA LEU A 242 -17.78 3.02 19.20
C LEU A 242 -19.15 3.17 18.53
N THR A 243 -19.41 2.43 17.46
CA THR A 243 -20.62 2.54 16.63
C THR A 243 -21.58 1.38 16.90
N HIS A 244 -21.18 0.35 17.66
CA HIS A 244 -21.88 -0.93 17.79
C HIS A 244 -22.19 -1.56 16.44
N ALA A 245 -21.20 -1.47 15.52
CA ALA A 245 -21.34 -1.85 14.13
C ALA A 245 -21.49 -3.36 13.95
N THR A 246 -22.43 -3.75 13.11
CA THR A 246 -22.55 -5.14 12.65
C THR A 246 -21.43 -5.48 11.65
N PRO A 247 -21.08 -6.77 11.44
CA PRO A 247 -20.13 -7.18 10.44
C PRO A 247 -20.43 -6.64 9.03
N GLY A 248 -21.73 -6.65 8.65
CA GLY A 248 -22.17 -6.08 7.36
C GLY A 248 -21.90 -4.57 7.23
N PHE A 249 -22.11 -3.82 8.31
CA PHE A 249 -21.79 -2.40 8.33
C PHE A 249 -20.26 -2.17 8.21
N VAL A 250 -19.44 -2.95 8.90
CA VAL A 250 -17.97 -2.88 8.77
C VAL A 250 -17.54 -3.11 7.32
N THR A 251 -18.09 -4.15 6.67
CA THR A 251 -17.79 -4.42 5.25
C THR A 251 -18.21 -3.27 4.34
N ALA A 252 -19.39 -2.67 4.57
CA ALA A 252 -19.84 -1.50 3.81
C ALA A 252 -18.90 -0.28 4.03
N MET A 253 -18.40 -0.09 5.25
CA MET A 253 -17.45 0.97 5.56
C MET A 253 -16.09 0.76 4.88
N LEU A 254 -15.62 -0.46 4.71
CA LEU A 254 -14.41 -0.75 3.93
C LEU A 254 -14.58 -0.40 2.45
N VAL A 255 -15.76 -0.64 1.86
CA VAL A 255 -16.08 -0.14 0.51
C VAL A 255 -16.00 1.38 0.46
N LEU A 256 -16.63 2.05 1.43
CA LEU A 256 -16.68 3.50 1.50
C LEU A 256 -15.27 4.11 1.69
N ILE A 257 -14.43 3.49 2.50
CA ILE A 257 -13.00 3.84 2.64
C ILE A 257 -12.29 3.72 1.28
N GLY A 258 -12.49 2.63 0.55
CA GLY A 258 -11.92 2.43 -0.79
C GLY A 258 -12.36 3.51 -1.79
N VAL A 259 -13.62 3.92 -1.75
CA VAL A 259 -14.12 5.07 -2.51
C VAL A 259 -13.40 6.35 -2.09
N GLY A 260 -13.27 6.59 -0.78
CA GLY A 260 -12.51 7.71 -0.24
C GLY A 260 -11.05 7.71 -0.72
N PHE A 261 -10.38 6.56 -0.70
CA PHE A 261 -9.02 6.40 -1.20
C PHE A 261 -8.92 6.77 -2.69
N SER A 262 -9.88 6.34 -3.51
CA SER A 262 -9.90 6.65 -4.94
C SER A 262 -10.06 8.14 -5.20
N ILE A 263 -11.00 8.79 -4.51
CA ILE A 263 -11.21 10.24 -4.59
C ILE A 263 -9.95 10.99 -4.11
N GLY A 264 -9.41 10.59 -2.96
CA GLY A 264 -8.23 11.18 -2.36
C GLY A 264 -7.01 11.09 -3.28
N ASN A 265 -6.75 9.92 -3.87
CA ASN A 265 -5.63 9.72 -4.78
C ASN A 265 -5.70 10.67 -6.00
N VAL A 266 -6.87 10.81 -6.61
CA VAL A 266 -7.09 11.73 -7.73
C VAL A 266 -6.94 13.20 -7.29
N ALA A 267 -7.54 13.57 -6.17
CA ALA A 267 -7.46 14.93 -5.63
C ALA A 267 -6.02 15.29 -5.24
N GLY A 268 -5.33 14.39 -4.54
CA GLY A 268 -3.94 14.53 -4.13
C GLY A 268 -3.00 14.72 -5.32
N GLY A 269 -3.14 13.91 -6.36
CA GLY A 269 -2.35 14.04 -7.59
C GLY A 269 -2.56 15.40 -8.26
N ARG A 270 -3.82 15.81 -8.49
CA ARG A 270 -4.14 17.09 -9.15
C ARG A 270 -3.68 18.31 -8.35
N LEU A 271 -3.83 18.29 -7.03
CA LEU A 271 -3.38 19.39 -6.18
C LEU A 271 -1.86 19.41 -6.04
N ALA A 272 -1.19 18.25 -6.01
CA ALA A 272 0.27 18.15 -6.00
C ALA A 272 0.91 18.72 -7.26
N ASP A 273 0.25 18.59 -8.43
CA ASP A 273 0.70 19.22 -9.68
C ASP A 273 0.74 20.75 -9.59
N ARG A 274 -0.21 21.35 -8.83
CA ARG A 274 -0.26 22.81 -8.61
C ARG A 274 0.71 23.24 -7.51
N SER A 275 0.71 22.56 -6.38
CA SER A 275 1.57 22.85 -5.23
C SER A 275 1.80 21.60 -4.40
N LEU A 276 3.00 21.04 -4.53
CA LEU A 276 3.39 19.82 -3.82
C LEU A 276 3.30 19.97 -2.30
N ASP A 277 3.92 21.02 -1.78
CA ASP A 277 3.98 21.27 -0.34
C ASP A 277 2.62 21.78 0.21
N GLY A 278 1.92 22.61 -0.56
CA GLY A 278 0.60 23.13 -0.20
C GLY A 278 -0.46 22.01 -0.11
N SER A 279 -0.47 21.08 -1.08
CA SER A 279 -1.38 19.95 -1.04
C SER A 279 -1.08 19.04 0.14
N LEU A 280 0.19 18.76 0.42
CA LEU A 280 0.60 17.92 1.55
C LEU A 280 0.17 18.53 2.90
N ILE A 281 0.37 19.83 3.10
CA ILE A 281 -0.08 20.54 4.31
C ILE A 281 -1.60 20.49 4.44
N ALA A 282 -2.34 20.79 3.38
CA ALA A 282 -3.80 20.80 3.40
C ALA A 282 -4.38 19.43 3.78
N PHE A 283 -3.86 18.35 3.18
CA PHE A 283 -4.37 17.01 3.46
C PHE A 283 -3.91 16.46 4.81
N LEU A 284 -2.71 16.81 5.30
CA LEU A 284 -2.31 16.48 6.67
C LEU A 284 -3.20 17.20 7.70
N LEU A 285 -3.55 18.47 7.47
CA LEU A 285 -4.49 19.21 8.33
C LEU A 285 -5.88 18.55 8.31
N LEU A 286 -6.40 18.21 7.11
CA LEU A 286 -7.67 17.51 6.99
C LEU A 286 -7.65 16.17 7.74
N LEU A 287 -6.56 15.42 7.62
CA LEU A 287 -6.36 14.16 8.32
C LEU A 287 -6.38 14.34 9.85
N ILE A 288 -5.67 15.34 10.37
CA ILE A 288 -5.65 15.68 11.80
C ILE A 288 -7.07 15.99 12.29
N VAL A 289 -7.77 16.88 11.58
CA VAL A 289 -9.12 17.32 11.98
C VAL A 289 -10.10 16.15 12.01
N VAL A 290 -10.14 15.34 10.96
CA VAL A 290 -11.07 14.20 10.91
C VAL A 290 -10.75 13.14 11.96
N MET A 291 -9.47 12.88 12.24
CA MET A 291 -9.08 11.90 13.27
C MET A 291 -9.40 12.37 14.68
N LEU A 292 -9.25 13.67 14.98
CA LEU A 292 -9.66 14.25 16.26
C LEU A 292 -11.17 14.24 16.45
N ALA A 293 -11.93 14.47 15.37
CA ALA A 293 -13.39 14.44 15.41
C ALA A 293 -13.96 13.00 15.39
N PHE A 294 -13.17 12.01 15.00
CA PHE A 294 -13.62 10.64 14.76
C PHE A 294 -14.37 10.01 15.94
N PRO A 295 -13.89 10.07 17.19
CA PRO A 295 -14.60 9.44 18.31
C PRO A 295 -16.03 9.99 18.53
N MET A 296 -16.23 11.29 18.32
CA MET A 296 -17.56 11.90 18.41
C MET A 296 -18.47 11.47 17.25
N LEU A 297 -17.93 11.50 16.02
CA LEU A 297 -18.69 11.16 14.82
C LEU A 297 -19.04 9.66 14.80
N ALA A 298 -18.13 8.80 15.26
CA ALA A 298 -18.32 7.36 15.31
C ALA A 298 -19.37 6.89 16.33
N ALA A 299 -19.92 7.77 17.16
CA ALA A 299 -21.07 7.47 18.02
C ALA A 299 -22.34 7.14 17.22
N THR A 300 -22.42 7.49 15.95
CA THR A 300 -23.55 7.17 15.07
C THR A 300 -23.08 6.53 13.77
N HIS A 301 -23.91 5.68 13.16
CA HIS A 301 -23.60 5.03 11.89
C HIS A 301 -23.33 6.04 10.75
N VAL A 302 -24.14 7.10 10.66
CA VAL A 302 -23.98 8.15 9.65
C VAL A 302 -22.70 8.95 9.90
N GLY A 303 -22.45 9.32 11.15
CA GLY A 303 -21.20 10.02 11.51
C GLY A 303 -19.95 9.19 11.23
N ALA A 304 -19.97 7.90 11.57
CA ALA A 304 -18.89 6.96 11.25
C ALA A 304 -18.63 6.88 9.73
N ALA A 305 -19.71 6.78 8.94
CA ALA A 305 -19.59 6.72 7.47
C ALA A 305 -18.97 8.00 6.90
N LEU A 306 -19.46 9.17 7.31
CA LEU A 306 -18.92 10.46 6.87
C LEU A 306 -17.46 10.64 7.30
N ALA A 307 -17.14 10.31 8.56
CA ALA A 307 -15.78 10.40 9.08
C ALA A 307 -14.82 9.47 8.31
N LEU A 308 -15.21 8.23 8.03
CA LEU A 308 -14.39 7.27 7.28
C LEU A 308 -14.21 7.67 5.82
N LEU A 309 -15.24 8.23 5.17
CA LEU A 309 -15.11 8.74 3.81
C LEU A 309 -14.09 9.90 3.76
N VAL A 310 -14.25 10.90 4.64
CA VAL A 310 -13.34 12.06 4.69
C VAL A 310 -11.94 11.65 5.09
N TRP A 311 -11.81 10.73 6.05
CA TRP A 311 -10.53 10.14 6.45
C TRP A 311 -9.88 9.39 5.28
N GLY A 312 -10.62 8.59 4.55
CA GLY A 312 -10.14 7.90 3.36
C GLY A 312 -9.63 8.87 2.28
N ILE A 313 -10.37 9.94 2.02
CA ILE A 313 -9.94 11.02 1.12
C ILE A 313 -8.63 11.64 1.61
N ALA A 314 -8.57 12.04 2.88
CA ALA A 314 -7.41 12.73 3.45
C ALA A 314 -6.15 11.84 3.40
N THR A 315 -6.26 10.58 3.78
CA THR A 315 -5.12 9.63 3.84
C THR A 315 -4.52 9.34 2.47
N PHE A 316 -5.33 9.05 1.45
CA PHE A 316 -4.80 8.76 0.13
C PHE A 316 -4.43 10.01 -0.67
N ALA A 317 -4.97 11.17 -0.32
CA ALA A 317 -4.57 12.43 -0.94
C ALA A 317 -3.15 12.86 -0.55
N VAL A 318 -2.56 12.37 0.54
CA VAL A 318 -1.15 12.63 0.87
C VAL A 318 -0.18 11.73 0.10
N VAL A 319 -0.63 10.60 -0.47
CA VAL A 319 0.25 9.61 -1.11
C VAL A 319 0.97 10.16 -2.35
N PRO A 320 0.30 10.75 -3.37
CA PRO A 320 0.97 11.29 -4.53
C PRO A 320 1.98 12.40 -4.19
N PRO A 321 1.67 13.40 -3.35
CA PRO A 321 2.65 14.40 -2.98
C PRO A 321 3.84 13.85 -2.18
N LEU A 322 3.65 12.86 -1.31
CA LEU A 322 4.76 12.19 -0.61
C LEU A 322 5.69 11.49 -1.60
N GLN A 323 5.12 10.72 -2.53
CA GLN A 323 5.87 10.02 -3.58
C GLN A 323 6.68 10.98 -4.44
N MET A 324 6.04 12.04 -4.94
CA MET A 324 6.70 13.05 -5.78
C MET A 324 7.79 13.82 -5.03
N ARG A 325 7.60 14.04 -3.74
CA ARG A 325 8.58 14.71 -2.89
C ARG A 325 9.87 13.91 -2.77
N VAL A 326 9.77 12.60 -2.53
CA VAL A 326 10.94 11.70 -2.46
C VAL A 326 11.63 11.59 -3.82
N MET A 327 10.88 11.42 -4.91
CA MET A 327 11.44 11.34 -6.26
C MET A 327 12.16 12.64 -6.67
N ARG A 328 11.62 13.82 -6.33
CA ARG A 328 12.29 15.10 -6.58
C ARG A 328 13.54 15.27 -5.72
N ALA A 329 13.53 14.84 -4.48
CA ALA A 329 14.67 14.89 -3.58
C ALA A 329 15.82 13.98 -4.04
N ALA A 330 15.51 12.89 -4.72
CA ALA A 330 16.45 11.88 -5.24
C ALA A 330 16.41 11.79 -6.78
N SER A 331 16.44 12.93 -7.46
CA SER A 331 16.31 13.03 -8.93
C SER A 331 17.35 12.26 -9.73
N GLU A 332 18.50 11.94 -9.13
CA GLU A 332 19.57 11.16 -9.74
C GLU A 332 19.30 9.64 -9.70
N ALA A 333 18.46 9.17 -8.77
CA ALA A 333 18.08 7.76 -8.61
C ALA A 333 16.57 7.59 -8.31
N PRO A 334 15.66 8.10 -9.17
CA PRO A 334 14.24 8.17 -8.87
C PRO A 334 13.58 6.78 -8.74
N GLY A 335 14.09 5.77 -9.44
CA GLY A 335 13.60 4.40 -9.38
C GLY A 335 13.85 3.75 -8.01
N LEU A 336 15.08 3.84 -7.51
CA LEU A 336 15.44 3.32 -6.19
C LEU A 336 14.72 4.13 -5.10
N ALA A 337 14.68 5.45 -5.22
CA ALA A 337 13.97 6.32 -4.27
C ALA A 337 12.48 5.98 -4.19
N SER A 338 11.83 5.66 -5.31
CA SER A 338 10.45 5.19 -5.36
C SER A 338 10.28 3.88 -4.59
N SER A 339 11.15 2.89 -4.80
CA SER A 339 11.11 1.60 -4.10
C SER A 339 11.34 1.75 -2.60
N VAL A 340 12.32 2.57 -2.21
CA VAL A 340 12.59 2.87 -0.79
C VAL A 340 11.44 3.65 -0.15
N ASN A 341 10.74 4.50 -0.91
CA ASN A 341 9.55 5.19 -0.41
C ASN A 341 8.38 4.21 -0.12
N VAL A 342 8.24 3.14 -0.91
CA VAL A 342 7.30 2.05 -0.58
C VAL A 342 7.71 1.37 0.74
N GLY A 343 9.00 1.15 0.95
CA GLY A 343 9.54 0.68 2.22
C GLY A 343 9.25 1.63 3.39
N ALA A 344 9.43 2.94 3.20
CA ALA A 344 9.12 3.96 4.20
C ALA A 344 7.61 4.01 4.51
N PHE A 345 6.75 3.85 3.51
CA PHE A 345 5.31 3.74 3.69
C PHE A 345 4.96 2.53 4.56
N ASN A 346 5.57 1.38 4.29
CA ASN A 346 5.38 0.15 5.07
C ASN A 346 5.97 0.22 6.48
N LEU A 347 7.09 0.93 6.68
CA LEU A 347 7.58 1.25 8.02
C LEU A 347 6.56 2.08 8.80
N GLY A 348 5.97 3.09 8.14
CA GLY A 348 4.88 3.86 8.72
C GLY A 348 3.67 2.99 9.07
N ASN A 349 3.27 2.06 8.19
CA ASN A 349 2.23 1.07 8.46
C ASN A 349 2.53 0.28 9.75
N ALA A 350 3.74 -0.30 9.86
CA ALA A 350 4.15 -1.06 11.04
C ALA A 350 4.12 -0.23 12.33
N LEU A 351 4.67 0.98 12.30
CA LEU A 351 4.69 1.87 13.44
C LEU A 351 3.30 2.36 13.82
N GLY A 352 2.45 2.67 12.85
CA GLY A 352 1.05 3.07 13.07
C GLY A 352 0.24 1.94 13.70
N ALA A 353 0.35 0.72 13.17
CA ALA A 353 -0.32 -0.46 13.72
C ALA A 353 0.14 -0.75 15.16
N ALA A 354 1.45 -0.68 15.42
CA ALA A 354 2.01 -0.86 16.75
C ALA A 354 1.55 0.24 17.73
N ALA A 355 1.52 1.50 17.31
CA ALA A 355 1.08 2.62 18.13
C ALA A 355 -0.42 2.52 18.49
N GLY A 356 -1.28 2.15 17.54
CA GLY A 356 -2.69 1.89 17.79
C GLY A 356 -2.90 0.72 18.75
N GLY A 357 -2.14 -0.38 18.57
CA GLY A 357 -2.15 -1.53 19.48
C GLY A 357 -1.69 -1.19 20.88
N ALA A 358 -0.64 -0.38 21.02
CA ALA A 358 -0.15 0.09 22.30
C ALA A 358 -1.20 0.94 23.05
N ALA A 359 -1.92 1.82 22.33
CA ALA A 359 -3.01 2.61 22.92
C ALA A 359 -4.12 1.72 23.49
N ILE A 360 -4.51 0.66 22.75
CA ILE A 360 -5.53 -0.29 23.22
C ILE A 360 -5.01 -1.08 24.43
N SER A 361 -3.79 -1.62 24.35
CA SER A 361 -3.18 -2.45 25.40
C SER A 361 -2.92 -1.69 26.69
N SER A 362 -2.66 -0.37 26.62
CA SER A 362 -2.52 0.50 27.79
C SER A 362 -3.84 0.89 28.46
N GLY A 363 -4.98 0.41 27.97
CA GLY A 363 -6.28 0.68 28.55
C GLY A 363 -6.92 2.01 28.13
N LEU A 364 -6.34 2.75 27.17
CA LEU A 364 -6.91 4.02 26.67
C LEU A 364 -8.16 3.82 25.81
N GLY A 365 -8.43 2.56 25.39
CA GLY A 365 -9.61 2.21 24.61
C GLY A 365 -9.52 2.58 23.13
N TYR A 366 -10.57 2.22 22.40
CA TYR A 366 -10.61 2.38 20.93
C TYR A 366 -10.77 3.82 20.47
N SER A 367 -11.32 4.72 21.32
CA SER A 367 -11.39 6.16 21.03
C SER A 367 -10.02 6.82 20.95
N ALA A 368 -9.01 6.26 21.64
CA ALA A 368 -7.63 6.76 21.59
C ALA A 368 -6.92 6.43 20.27
N VAL A 369 -7.35 5.40 19.56
CA VAL A 369 -6.69 4.96 18.30
C VAL A 369 -6.61 6.10 17.27
N PRO A 370 -7.72 6.77 16.87
CA PRO A 370 -7.63 7.91 15.97
C PRO A 370 -6.87 9.10 16.58
N MET A 371 -6.91 9.31 17.91
CA MET A 371 -6.18 10.38 18.57
C MET A 371 -4.65 10.20 18.43
N VAL A 372 -4.15 8.97 18.61
CA VAL A 372 -2.73 8.63 18.39
C VAL A 372 -2.34 8.88 16.94
N GLY A 373 -3.17 8.47 15.99
CA GLY A 373 -2.96 8.75 14.57
C GLY A 373 -2.92 10.26 14.25
N ALA A 374 -3.80 11.05 14.86
CA ALA A 374 -3.76 12.51 14.76
C ALA A 374 -2.44 13.09 15.28
N GLY A 375 -1.94 12.58 16.41
CA GLY A 375 -0.63 12.97 16.95
C GLY A 375 0.52 12.68 15.98
N ILE A 376 0.53 11.51 15.35
CA ILE A 376 1.53 11.16 14.32
C ILE A 376 1.40 12.09 13.10
N ALA A 377 0.18 12.42 12.65
CA ALA A 377 -0.04 13.37 11.56
C ALA A 377 0.46 14.78 11.89
N VAL A 378 0.29 15.24 13.14
CA VAL A 378 0.86 16.51 13.64
C VAL A 378 2.38 16.49 13.54
N LEU A 379 3.05 15.42 13.97
CA LEU A 379 4.51 15.28 13.83
C LEU A 379 4.92 15.36 12.35
N GLY A 380 4.17 14.69 11.46
CA GLY A 380 4.39 14.77 10.01
C GLY A 380 4.26 16.20 9.47
N LEU A 381 3.24 16.91 9.88
CA LEU A 381 3.02 18.31 9.51
C LEU A 381 4.14 19.21 10.00
N LEU A 382 4.55 19.08 11.26
CA LEU A 382 5.66 19.86 11.85
C LEU A 382 6.97 19.60 11.11
N LEU A 383 7.22 18.33 10.73
CA LEU A 383 8.39 17.98 9.93
C LEU A 383 8.36 18.65 8.55
N VAL A 384 7.23 18.65 7.85
CA VAL A 384 7.06 19.34 6.56
C VAL A 384 7.34 20.84 6.71
N LEU A 385 6.74 21.49 7.71
CA LEU A 385 6.92 22.92 7.97
C LEU A 385 8.36 23.27 8.31
N SER A 386 9.05 22.42 9.08
CA SER A 386 10.47 22.60 9.42
C SER A 386 11.37 22.54 8.19
N GLN A 387 11.08 21.63 7.27
CA GLN A 387 11.83 21.45 6.02
C GLN A 387 11.61 22.62 5.06
N LEU A 388 10.42 23.21 5.03
CA LEU A 388 10.13 24.40 4.24
C LEU A 388 10.89 25.63 4.75
N ARG A 389 10.99 25.79 6.08
CA ARG A 389 11.77 26.90 6.70
C ARG A 389 13.26 26.80 6.42
N ARG A 390 13.81 25.59 6.24
CA ARG A 390 15.23 25.35 5.98
C ARG A 390 15.62 25.47 4.51
N ARG A 391 14.65 25.58 3.58
CA ARG A 391 14.96 25.84 2.18
C ARG A 391 15.55 27.28 2.09
N PRO A 392 16.79 27.47 1.55
CA PRO A 392 17.29 28.82 1.31
C PRO A 392 16.28 29.58 0.45
N ARG A 393 16.02 30.85 0.79
CA ARG A 393 15.20 31.77 -0.03
C ARG A 393 15.87 32.12 -1.36
N ALA A 394 16.61 31.23 -1.96
CA ALA A 394 17.18 31.39 -3.27
C ALA A 394 16.11 31.13 -4.33
N LEU A 395 15.89 32.16 -5.15
CA LEU A 395 15.05 32.20 -6.36
C LEU A 395 13.56 32.57 -6.15
N ALA A 396 13.34 33.76 -5.58
CA ALA A 396 12.30 34.64 -6.07
C ALA A 396 13.02 35.69 -6.96
N CYS A 397 13.20 35.35 -8.23
CA CYS A 397 13.45 36.29 -9.34
C CYS A 397 12.91 35.64 -10.59
#